data_b085eb920427da24deaa3322fd4449e7
#
_entry.id   b085eb920427da24deaa3322fd4449e7
#
_cell.length_a   1.000
_cell.length_b   1.000
_cell.length_c   1.000
_cell.angle_alpha   90.00
_cell.angle_beta   90.00
_cell.angle_gamma   90.00
#
_symmetry.space_group_name_H-M   'P 1'
#
loop_
_entity.id
_entity.type
_entity.pdbx_description
1 polymer ?
#
loop_
_entity_poly.entity_id
_entity_poly.type
_entity_poly.pdbx_seq_one_letter_code
_entity_poly.pdbx_strand_id
1 'polypeptide(L)'
;FIDKVSTDIYELDRGQICKYEGKFDYYLEKKAERQQQESVSLAKAKNLYKKELEWIRRMPQARGTKSRARIEAFNELKETITAPTPTKSAELTVKAQRIGGKILEINNINKSFGEKQIINDFSHIYKKGDKIGIIGKNGCGKTTFLDIITETIKPDSGKVTLGQTIKIGYYTQNPPAEKSDTKVIDIVKKISEHIQLADGTAMGASQYLTHFGIPPYKQHTHYGNLSGGEKRLLNLLCILISNPNFLILDEPTNDLDIYTQMKLETFLEQYQGCLMVVSHDRHFLDRIVSQLFVFRPEGKIKEFPGNYTD
;
A
#
# COMPACT_ATOMS: atom_id res chain seq x y z
N PHE A 1 -12.59 -14.79 4.22
CA PHE A 1 -12.20 -16.09 4.78
C PHE A 1 -12.28 -16.08 6.30
N ILE A 2 -11.61 -15.12 6.99
CA ILE A 2 -11.59 -15.01 8.47
C ILE A 2 -13.01 -14.98 9.03
N ASP A 3 -13.93 -14.21 8.45
CA ASP A 3 -15.33 -14.11 8.88
C ASP A 3 -16.12 -15.43 8.85
N LYS A 4 -15.68 -16.37 8.02
CA LYS A 4 -16.35 -17.67 7.88
C LYS A 4 -15.80 -18.75 8.83
N VAL A 5 -14.60 -18.52 9.39
CA VAL A 5 -13.85 -19.57 10.11
C VAL A 5 -13.59 -19.19 11.56
N SER A 6 -13.46 -17.89 11.88
CA SER A 6 -13.14 -17.44 13.23
C SER A 6 -14.37 -17.02 14.01
N THR A 7 -14.39 -17.35 15.30
CA THR A 7 -15.34 -16.88 16.32
C THR A 7 -14.73 -15.80 17.21
N ASP A 8 -13.40 -15.83 17.36
CA ASP A 8 -12.63 -14.90 18.17
C ASP A 8 -11.41 -14.41 17.38
N ILE A 9 -11.05 -13.15 17.58
CA ILE A 9 -9.86 -12.54 16.99
C ILE A 9 -8.95 -12.07 18.10
N TYR A 10 -7.68 -12.44 18.03
CA TYR A 10 -6.64 -12.00 18.94
C TYR A 10 -5.68 -11.07 18.20
N GLU A 11 -5.63 -9.83 18.62
CA GLU A 11 -4.68 -8.83 18.10
C GLU A 11 -3.49 -8.72 19.04
N LEU A 12 -2.28 -8.88 18.50
CA LEU A 12 -1.04 -8.55 19.20
C LEU A 12 -0.62 -7.13 18.82
N ASP A 13 -0.81 -6.16 19.71
CA ASP A 13 -0.41 -4.77 19.52
C ASP A 13 0.49 -4.31 20.66
N ARG A 14 1.69 -3.81 20.33
CA ARG A 14 2.67 -3.28 21.30
C ARG A 14 2.97 -4.22 22.48
N GLY A 15 3.04 -5.53 22.22
CA GLY A 15 3.30 -6.54 23.24
C GLY A 15 2.09 -6.90 24.11
N GLN A 16 0.92 -6.36 23.85
CA GLN A 16 -0.34 -6.69 24.50
C GLN A 16 -1.23 -7.49 23.57
N ILE A 17 -1.92 -8.48 24.10
CA ILE A 17 -2.90 -9.28 23.38
C ILE A 17 -4.30 -8.74 23.71
N CYS A 18 -5.00 -8.27 22.69
CA CYS A 18 -6.39 -7.86 22.79
C CYS A 18 -7.28 -8.94 22.15
N LYS A 19 -8.25 -9.45 22.92
CA LYS A 19 -9.25 -10.42 22.45
C LYS A 19 -10.50 -9.64 21.98
N TYR A 20 -11.03 -10.03 20.83
CA TYR A 20 -12.30 -9.56 20.29
C TYR A 20 -13.17 -10.77 20.02
N GLU A 21 -14.32 -10.87 20.72
CA GLU A 21 -15.31 -11.94 20.56
C GLU A 21 -16.28 -11.56 19.47
N GLY A 22 -16.09 -12.10 18.26
CA GLY A 22 -16.91 -11.79 17.11
C GLY A 22 -16.18 -11.96 15.78
N LYS A 23 -16.87 -11.61 14.70
CA LYS A 23 -16.36 -11.65 13.33
C LYS A 23 -15.39 -10.49 13.05
N PHE A 24 -14.74 -10.55 11.90
CA PHE A 24 -13.73 -9.57 11.49
C PHE A 24 -14.26 -8.14 11.40
N ASP A 25 -15.51 -7.96 10.94
CA ASP A 25 -16.15 -6.64 10.90
C ASP A 25 -16.30 -6.03 12.29
N TYR A 26 -16.69 -6.84 13.28
CA TYR A 26 -16.78 -6.40 14.68
C TYR A 26 -15.40 -6.00 15.24
N TYR A 27 -14.37 -6.78 14.92
CA TYR A 27 -12.99 -6.41 15.27
C TYR A 27 -12.59 -5.05 14.69
N LEU A 28 -12.88 -4.81 13.41
CA LEU A 28 -12.57 -3.54 12.74
C LEU A 28 -13.27 -2.35 13.40
N GLU A 29 -14.56 -2.50 13.71
CA GLU A 29 -15.36 -1.49 14.40
C GLU A 29 -14.76 -1.18 15.77
N LYS A 30 -14.50 -2.21 16.59
CA LYS A 30 -13.92 -2.05 17.93
C LYS A 30 -12.51 -1.48 17.91
N LYS A 31 -11.70 -1.85 16.94
CA LYS A 31 -10.39 -1.28 16.72
C LYS A 31 -10.47 0.21 16.37
N ALA A 32 -11.38 0.59 15.48
CA ALA A 32 -11.61 1.98 15.11
C ALA A 32 -12.07 2.82 16.32
N GLU A 33 -13.01 2.30 17.12
CA GLU A 33 -13.47 2.94 18.37
C GLU A 33 -12.30 3.13 19.35
N ARG A 34 -11.48 2.10 19.58
CA ARG A 34 -10.30 2.15 20.45
C ARG A 34 -9.31 3.21 19.97
N GLN A 35 -8.98 3.23 18.69
CA GLN A 35 -8.09 4.23 18.11
C GLN A 35 -8.63 5.66 18.24
N GLN A 36 -9.94 5.83 18.09
CA GLN A 36 -10.57 7.12 18.30
C GLN A 36 -10.49 7.57 19.76
N GLN A 37 -10.77 6.68 20.71
CA GLN A 37 -10.65 6.98 22.14
C GLN A 37 -9.21 7.30 22.53
N GLU A 38 -8.22 6.53 22.05
CA GLU A 38 -6.80 6.80 22.25
C GLU A 38 -6.41 8.18 21.68
N SER A 39 -6.89 8.53 20.50
CA SER A 39 -6.61 9.83 19.87
C SER A 39 -7.17 11.02 20.67
N VAL A 40 -8.39 10.89 21.20
CA VAL A 40 -9.04 11.90 22.05
C VAL A 40 -8.31 12.02 23.39
N SER A 41 -7.95 10.90 24.00
CA SER A 41 -7.20 10.85 25.26
C SER A 41 -5.82 11.53 25.08
N LEU A 42 -5.14 11.23 24.00
CA LEU A 42 -3.83 11.80 23.68
C LEU A 42 -3.92 13.31 23.38
N ALA A 43 -4.98 13.77 22.71
CA ALA A 43 -5.23 15.20 22.50
C ALA A 43 -5.44 15.95 23.82
N LYS A 44 -6.20 15.36 24.76
CA LYS A 44 -6.37 15.88 26.12
C LYS A 44 -5.03 15.92 26.86
N ALA A 45 -4.23 14.83 26.80
CA ALA A 45 -2.91 14.76 27.41
C ALA A 45 -1.94 15.82 26.84
N LYS A 46 -1.93 16.04 25.52
CA LYS A 46 -1.14 17.10 24.87
C LYS A 46 -1.53 18.51 25.32
N ASN A 47 -2.82 18.76 25.47
CA ASN A 47 -3.31 20.08 25.96
C ASN A 47 -2.92 20.29 27.43
N LEU A 48 -3.02 19.25 28.26
CA LEU A 48 -2.58 19.30 29.65
C LEU A 48 -1.07 19.53 29.72
N TYR A 49 -0.29 18.79 28.93
CA TYR A 49 1.17 18.96 28.85
C TYR A 49 1.59 20.37 28.49
N LYS A 50 0.92 21.03 27.53
CA LYS A 50 1.22 22.44 27.21
C LYS A 50 1.01 23.35 28.40
N LYS A 51 -0.09 23.19 29.14
CA LYS A 51 -0.39 23.96 30.35
C LYS A 51 0.65 23.73 31.45
N GLU A 52 1.01 22.45 31.69
CA GLU A 52 2.01 22.10 32.69
C GLU A 52 3.42 22.54 32.31
N LEU A 53 3.77 22.50 31.02
CA LEU A 53 5.03 23.00 30.49
C LEU A 53 5.17 24.51 30.71
N GLU A 54 4.11 25.30 30.47
CA GLU A 54 4.10 26.72 30.75
C GLU A 54 4.29 27.00 32.26
N TRP A 55 3.62 26.19 33.10
CA TRP A 55 3.78 26.32 34.57
C TRP A 55 5.22 25.97 35.00
N ILE A 56 5.83 24.94 34.45
CA ILE A 56 7.22 24.56 34.74
C ILE A 56 8.22 25.65 34.27
N ARG A 57 7.95 26.29 33.14
CA ARG A 57 8.83 27.35 32.60
C ARG A 57 8.73 28.66 33.35
N ARG A 58 7.63 28.95 34.04
CA ARG A 58 7.52 30.12 34.90
C ARG A 58 8.46 29.98 36.09
N MET A 59 9.37 30.96 36.28
CA MET A 59 10.23 30.96 37.45
C MET A 59 9.43 31.11 38.74
N PRO A 60 9.72 30.33 39.79
CA PRO A 60 9.05 30.52 41.09
C PRO A 60 9.35 31.91 41.62
N GLN A 61 8.30 32.63 42.02
CA GLN A 61 8.46 33.86 42.80
C GLN A 61 9.18 33.49 44.12
N ALA A 62 10.03 34.36 44.61
CA ALA A 62 11.13 34.23 45.59
C ALA A 62 10.94 33.43 46.89
N ARG A 63 9.87 32.66 47.11
CA ARG A 63 9.63 31.76 48.28
C ARG A 63 8.79 30.51 48.01
N GLY A 64 8.56 30.13 46.76
CA GLY A 64 7.74 28.96 46.43
C GLY A 64 8.57 27.82 45.83
N THR A 65 8.60 26.65 46.52
CA THR A 65 9.13 25.40 45.98
C THR A 65 8.09 24.79 45.03
N LYS A 66 8.47 24.44 43.81
CA LYS A 66 7.58 23.69 42.90
C LYS A 66 7.22 22.34 43.51
N SER A 67 5.95 21.98 43.52
CA SER A 67 5.47 20.70 44.03
C SER A 67 6.15 19.52 43.30
N ARG A 68 6.84 18.68 44.04
CA ARG A 68 7.57 17.50 43.54
C ARG A 68 6.59 16.53 42.85
N ALA A 69 5.44 16.30 43.45
CA ALA A 69 4.38 15.45 42.87
C ALA A 69 3.87 15.95 41.50
N ARG A 70 3.79 17.30 41.30
CA ARG A 70 3.35 17.86 40.02
C ARG A 70 4.45 17.75 38.94
N ILE A 71 5.71 17.77 39.32
CA ILE A 71 6.83 17.54 38.39
C ILE A 71 6.89 16.07 38.00
N GLU A 72 6.65 15.15 38.92
CA GLU A 72 6.58 13.71 38.66
C GLU A 72 5.41 13.43 37.68
N ALA A 73 4.20 13.95 37.94
CA ALA A 73 3.05 13.83 37.05
C ALA A 73 3.31 14.43 35.65
N PHE A 74 4.07 15.52 35.55
CA PHE A 74 4.50 16.05 34.26
C PHE A 74 5.43 15.10 33.49
N ASN A 75 6.36 14.43 34.16
CA ASN A 75 7.25 13.47 33.55
C ASN A 75 6.47 12.24 33.05
N GLU A 76 5.52 11.71 33.80
CA GLU A 76 4.64 10.64 33.38
C GLU A 76 3.79 11.06 32.17
N LEU A 77 3.26 12.28 32.17
CA LEU A 77 2.52 12.85 31.05
C LEU A 77 3.38 12.99 29.81
N LYS A 78 4.67 13.37 29.96
CA LYS A 78 5.64 13.46 28.89
C LYS A 78 5.91 12.08 28.27
N GLU A 79 6.07 11.04 29.05
CA GLU A 79 6.24 9.66 28.56
C GLU A 79 5.02 9.18 27.78
N THR A 80 3.81 9.45 28.29
CA THR A 80 2.54 9.13 27.62
C THR A 80 2.42 9.79 26.25
N ILE A 81 2.85 11.05 26.11
CA ILE A 81 2.77 11.82 24.85
C ILE A 81 3.85 11.40 23.86
N THR A 82 5.00 10.91 24.36
CA THR A 82 6.13 10.49 23.53
C THR A 82 5.89 9.11 22.92
N ALA A 83 4.93 8.34 23.46
CA ALA A 83 4.52 7.07 22.87
C ALA A 83 4.01 7.26 21.44
N PRO A 84 4.38 6.38 20.49
CA PRO A 84 3.97 6.51 19.08
C PRO A 84 2.45 6.51 18.95
N THR A 85 1.91 7.59 18.40
CA THR A 85 0.48 7.83 18.25
C THR A 85 -0.03 7.15 16.99
N PRO A 86 -1.18 6.47 17.01
CA PRO A 86 -1.84 6.07 15.77
C PRO A 86 -2.29 7.33 15.01
N THR A 87 -1.79 7.48 13.79
CA THR A 87 -2.15 8.60 12.92
C THR A 87 -3.55 8.34 12.37
N LYS A 88 -4.45 9.34 12.42
CA LYS A 88 -5.72 9.28 11.70
C LYS A 88 -5.43 8.95 10.24
N SER A 89 -5.99 7.87 9.74
CA SER A 89 -5.93 7.52 8.33
C SER A 89 -6.79 8.52 7.54
N ALA A 90 -6.17 9.58 7.03
CA ALA A 90 -6.78 10.36 5.97
C ALA A 90 -6.84 9.50 4.71
N GLU A 91 -7.93 9.53 3.98
CA GLU A 91 -8.02 8.88 2.68
C GLU A 91 -6.98 9.51 1.76
N LEU A 92 -6.09 8.65 1.22
CA LEU A 92 -5.01 9.08 0.35
C LEU A 92 -5.47 8.99 -1.11
N THR A 93 -6.02 10.08 -1.62
CA THR A 93 -6.24 10.21 -3.07
C THR A 93 -5.09 11.01 -3.67
N VAL A 94 -4.20 10.34 -4.39
CA VAL A 94 -3.07 10.98 -5.07
C VAL A 94 -3.56 11.68 -6.34
N LYS A 95 -3.01 12.85 -6.64
CA LYS A 95 -3.36 13.60 -7.85
C LYS A 95 -3.04 12.78 -9.09
N ALA A 96 -4.07 12.52 -9.92
CA ALA A 96 -3.90 11.75 -11.15
C ALA A 96 -2.95 12.45 -12.13
N GLN A 97 -2.02 11.70 -12.72
CA GLN A 97 -1.21 12.19 -13.85
C GLN A 97 -2.03 12.21 -15.13
N ARG A 98 -1.67 13.12 -16.02
CA ARG A 98 -2.31 13.23 -17.35
C ARG A 98 -2.02 11.96 -18.17
N ILE A 99 -3.08 11.31 -18.65
CA ILE A 99 -3.02 10.17 -19.55
C ILE A 99 -3.40 10.67 -20.94
N GLY A 100 -2.58 10.38 -21.96
CA GLY A 100 -2.87 10.67 -23.36
C GLY A 100 -3.93 9.73 -23.95
N GLY A 101 -4.27 9.91 -25.21
CA GLY A 101 -5.27 9.07 -25.89
C GLY A 101 -4.80 7.64 -26.18
N LYS A 102 -3.51 7.44 -26.43
CA LYS A 102 -2.88 6.12 -26.60
C LYS A 102 -2.31 5.66 -25.29
N ILE A 103 -2.69 4.45 -24.83
CA ILE A 103 -2.25 3.90 -23.55
C ILE A 103 -1.36 2.70 -23.79
N LEU A 104 -1.95 1.58 -24.13
CA LEU A 104 -1.26 0.33 -24.44
C LEU A 104 -2.05 -0.40 -25.52
N GLU A 105 -1.40 -0.71 -26.62
CA GLU A 105 -1.94 -1.51 -27.72
C GLU A 105 -1.13 -2.79 -27.84
N ILE A 106 -1.80 -3.92 -27.78
CA ILE A 106 -1.26 -5.26 -27.95
C ILE A 106 -1.83 -5.80 -29.24
N ASN A 107 -0.98 -6.14 -30.21
CA ASN A 107 -1.41 -6.62 -31.51
C ASN A 107 -0.82 -7.99 -31.82
N ASN A 108 -1.67 -9.02 -31.86
CA ASN A 108 -1.38 -10.40 -32.26
C ASN A 108 -0.07 -10.96 -31.66
N ILE A 109 0.13 -10.74 -30.36
CA ILE A 109 1.35 -11.22 -29.69
C ILE A 109 1.32 -12.74 -29.53
N ASN A 110 2.47 -13.36 -29.83
CA ASN A 110 2.73 -14.76 -29.61
C ASN A 110 4.02 -14.92 -28.81
N LYS A 111 4.05 -15.91 -27.90
CA LYS A 111 5.23 -16.27 -27.12
C LYS A 111 5.26 -17.75 -26.80
N SER A 112 6.41 -18.37 -27.06
CA SER A 112 6.68 -19.77 -26.73
C SER A 112 8.04 -19.91 -26.06
N PHE A 113 8.19 -20.95 -25.24
CA PHE A 113 9.47 -21.38 -24.70
C PHE A 113 9.65 -22.88 -25.05
N GLY A 114 10.51 -23.16 -26.02
CA GLY A 114 10.61 -24.49 -26.62
C GLY A 114 9.29 -24.90 -27.25
N GLU A 115 8.77 -26.06 -26.90
CA GLU A 115 7.49 -26.58 -27.40
C GLU A 115 6.28 -25.99 -26.68
N LYS A 116 6.49 -25.31 -25.55
CA LYS A 116 5.38 -24.78 -24.74
C LYS A 116 4.93 -23.41 -25.22
N GLN A 117 3.74 -23.32 -25.79
CA GLN A 117 3.10 -22.06 -26.14
C GLN A 117 2.54 -21.38 -24.89
N ILE A 118 2.96 -20.16 -24.63
CA ILE A 118 2.62 -19.36 -23.45
C ILE A 118 1.57 -18.32 -23.76
N ILE A 119 1.67 -17.69 -24.93
CA ILE A 119 0.69 -16.72 -25.44
C ILE A 119 0.45 -17.04 -26.90
N ASN A 120 -0.83 -17.11 -27.28
CA ASN A 120 -1.27 -17.46 -28.61
C ASN A 120 -2.23 -16.42 -29.14
N ASP A 121 -1.76 -15.63 -30.11
CA ASP A 121 -2.53 -14.65 -30.90
C ASP A 121 -3.41 -13.74 -30.03
N PHE A 122 -2.80 -13.06 -29.06
CA PHE A 122 -3.53 -12.15 -28.17
C PHE A 122 -3.43 -10.70 -28.64
N SER A 123 -4.60 -10.04 -28.71
CA SER A 123 -4.72 -8.62 -29.04
C SER A 123 -5.65 -7.93 -28.08
N HIS A 124 -5.26 -6.73 -27.62
CA HIS A 124 -6.08 -5.88 -26.74
C HIS A 124 -5.67 -4.42 -26.84
N ILE A 125 -6.63 -3.51 -26.68
CA ILE A 125 -6.39 -2.07 -26.65
C ILE A 125 -6.89 -1.50 -25.32
N TYR A 126 -5.97 -1.03 -24.50
CA TYR A 126 -6.29 -0.40 -23.23
C TYR A 126 -6.92 0.97 -23.40
N LYS A 127 -7.98 1.21 -22.65
CA LYS A 127 -8.66 2.50 -22.54
C LYS A 127 -8.31 3.17 -21.22
N LYS A 128 -8.50 4.47 -21.16
CA LYS A 128 -8.26 5.26 -19.95
C LYS A 128 -9.14 4.76 -18.80
N GLY A 129 -8.49 4.43 -17.69
CA GLY A 129 -9.16 3.97 -16.47
C GLY A 129 -9.45 2.45 -16.44
N ASP A 130 -9.03 1.69 -17.47
CA ASP A 130 -9.19 0.24 -17.46
C ASP A 130 -8.46 -0.36 -16.25
N LYS A 131 -9.20 -1.18 -15.50
CA LYS A 131 -8.69 -1.96 -14.37
C LYS A 131 -8.89 -3.42 -14.67
N ILE A 132 -7.81 -4.13 -15.02
CA ILE A 132 -7.84 -5.49 -15.52
C ILE A 132 -7.17 -6.44 -14.53
N GLY A 133 -7.92 -7.47 -14.13
CA GLY A 133 -7.40 -8.59 -13.34
C GLY A 133 -6.89 -9.71 -14.23
N ILE A 134 -5.77 -10.32 -13.85
CA ILE A 134 -5.19 -11.47 -14.54
C ILE A 134 -5.32 -12.68 -13.65
N ILE A 135 -5.99 -13.72 -14.14
CA ILE A 135 -6.17 -14.97 -13.42
C ILE A 135 -5.74 -16.17 -14.26
N GLY A 136 -5.27 -17.20 -13.59
CA GLY A 136 -4.84 -18.45 -14.24
C GLY A 136 -3.96 -19.29 -13.33
N LYS A 137 -3.75 -20.55 -13.69
CA LYS A 137 -2.91 -21.48 -12.94
C LYS A 137 -1.46 -20.99 -12.84
N ASN A 138 -0.72 -21.42 -11.83
CA ASN A 138 0.71 -21.12 -11.74
C ASN A 138 1.45 -21.71 -12.94
N GLY A 139 2.40 -20.94 -13.50
CA GLY A 139 3.18 -21.35 -14.67
C GLY A 139 2.42 -21.31 -16.01
N CYS A 140 1.24 -20.66 -16.07
CA CYS A 140 0.49 -20.47 -17.32
C CYS A 140 0.98 -19.27 -18.16
N GLY A 141 1.93 -18.47 -17.66
CA GLY A 141 2.53 -17.37 -18.43
C GLY A 141 2.11 -15.96 -17.98
N LYS A 142 1.48 -15.79 -16.83
CA LYS A 142 1.06 -14.47 -16.31
C LYS A 142 2.24 -13.50 -16.22
N THR A 143 3.31 -13.89 -15.53
CA THR A 143 4.52 -13.06 -15.39
C THR A 143 5.20 -12.81 -16.74
N THR A 144 5.27 -13.82 -17.62
CA THR A 144 5.79 -13.64 -18.99
C THR A 144 5.00 -12.59 -19.78
N PHE A 145 3.68 -12.58 -19.62
CA PHE A 145 2.83 -11.57 -20.23
C PHE A 145 3.14 -10.16 -19.68
N LEU A 146 3.29 -10.03 -18.36
CA LEU A 146 3.67 -8.75 -17.75
C LEU A 146 5.05 -8.29 -18.23
N ASP A 147 6.01 -9.20 -18.35
CA ASP A 147 7.35 -8.90 -18.85
C ASP A 147 7.36 -8.45 -20.32
N ILE A 148 6.43 -8.97 -21.13
CA ILE A 148 6.26 -8.51 -22.52
C ILE A 148 5.64 -7.10 -22.53
N ILE A 149 4.65 -6.82 -21.69
CA ILE A 149 4.03 -5.49 -21.58
C ILE A 149 5.03 -4.44 -21.10
N THR A 150 5.93 -4.80 -20.19
CA THR A 150 7.00 -3.91 -19.69
C THR A 150 8.23 -3.88 -20.59
N GLU A 151 8.18 -4.52 -21.77
CA GLU A 151 9.27 -4.61 -22.75
C GLU A 151 10.55 -5.28 -22.22
N THR A 152 10.46 -5.99 -21.07
CA THR A 152 11.57 -6.77 -20.51
C THR A 152 11.88 -7.99 -21.38
N ILE A 153 10.84 -8.61 -21.94
CA ILE A 153 10.95 -9.75 -22.87
C ILE A 153 10.23 -9.37 -24.17
N LYS A 154 10.85 -9.68 -25.30
CA LYS A 154 10.22 -9.49 -26.63
C LYS A 154 9.26 -10.64 -26.95
N PRO A 155 8.10 -10.39 -27.52
CA PRO A 155 7.25 -11.43 -28.10
C PRO A 155 7.96 -12.07 -29.32
N ASP A 156 7.60 -13.29 -29.65
CA ASP A 156 8.14 -14.00 -30.83
C ASP A 156 7.54 -13.44 -32.13
N SER A 157 6.27 -13.01 -32.06
CA SER A 157 5.60 -12.26 -33.12
C SER A 157 4.55 -11.31 -32.54
N GLY A 158 4.05 -10.40 -33.35
CA GLY A 158 3.15 -9.34 -32.93
C GLY A 158 3.89 -8.13 -32.39
N LYS A 159 3.15 -7.19 -31.81
CA LYS A 159 3.72 -5.92 -31.33
C LYS A 159 2.98 -5.39 -30.11
N VAL A 160 3.74 -4.89 -29.14
CA VAL A 160 3.25 -4.08 -28.03
C VAL A 160 3.64 -2.63 -28.30
N THR A 161 2.71 -1.70 -28.10
CA THR A 161 2.96 -0.27 -28.28
C THR A 161 2.45 0.49 -27.07
N LEU A 162 3.38 1.11 -26.34
CA LEU A 162 3.07 1.99 -25.21
C LEU A 162 2.87 3.43 -25.67
N GLY A 163 1.90 4.12 -25.08
CA GLY A 163 1.70 5.55 -25.29
C GLY A 163 2.86 6.37 -24.70
N GLN A 164 3.25 7.45 -25.39
CA GLN A 164 4.39 8.30 -25.01
C GLN A 164 4.24 8.94 -23.61
N THR A 165 3.02 9.11 -23.12
CA THR A 165 2.74 9.70 -21.80
C THR A 165 2.60 8.67 -20.69
N ILE A 166 2.75 7.39 -21.02
CA ILE A 166 2.57 6.31 -20.05
C ILE A 166 3.82 6.15 -19.20
N LYS A 167 3.61 6.22 -17.90
CA LYS A 167 4.61 5.94 -16.87
C LYS A 167 4.18 4.68 -16.12
N ILE A 168 4.84 3.58 -16.41
CA ILE A 168 4.57 2.29 -15.78
C ILE A 168 5.18 2.26 -14.38
N GLY A 169 4.38 1.83 -13.39
CA GLY A 169 4.85 1.35 -12.10
C GLY A 169 4.66 -0.15 -12.04
N TYR A 170 5.74 -0.90 -11.97
CA TYR A 170 5.67 -2.37 -11.95
C TYR A 170 6.14 -2.92 -10.61
N TYR A 171 5.21 -3.55 -9.89
CA TYR A 171 5.48 -4.29 -8.67
C TYR A 171 5.62 -5.78 -9.00
N THR A 172 6.82 -6.30 -8.85
CA THR A 172 7.17 -7.69 -9.10
C THR A 172 7.19 -8.49 -7.80
N GLN A 173 6.99 -9.79 -7.90
CA GLN A 173 7.11 -10.73 -6.77
C GLN A 173 8.49 -10.67 -6.08
N ASN A 174 9.57 -10.44 -6.86
CA ASN A 174 10.95 -10.35 -6.39
C ASN A 174 11.53 -8.98 -6.73
N PRO A 175 11.26 -7.96 -5.92
CA PRO A 175 11.77 -6.62 -6.17
C PRO A 175 13.31 -6.59 -6.06
N PRO A 176 13.98 -5.70 -6.81
CA PRO A 176 15.40 -5.48 -6.66
C PRO A 176 15.73 -5.05 -5.22
N ALA A 177 16.79 -5.61 -4.66
CA ALA A 177 17.22 -5.29 -3.31
C ALA A 177 17.88 -3.90 -3.26
N GLU A 178 17.47 -3.09 -2.32
CA GLU A 178 18.16 -1.84 -1.97
C GLU A 178 19.42 -2.12 -1.14
N LYS A 179 20.33 -1.15 -1.07
CA LYS A 179 21.53 -1.27 -0.25
C LYS A 179 21.16 -1.40 1.23
N SER A 180 21.76 -2.39 1.89
CA SER A 180 21.41 -2.77 3.28
C SER A 180 21.61 -1.64 4.30
N ASP A 181 22.52 -0.71 4.06
CA ASP A 181 22.89 0.41 4.93
C ASP A 181 22.06 1.70 4.68
N THR A 182 21.18 1.70 3.68
CA THR A 182 20.33 2.86 3.39
C THR A 182 19.15 2.92 4.36
N LYS A 183 18.86 4.09 4.93
CA LYS A 183 17.67 4.27 5.78
C LYS A 183 16.40 4.22 4.95
N VAL A 184 15.35 3.64 5.53
CA VAL A 184 14.03 3.48 4.89
C VAL A 184 13.48 4.81 4.37
N ILE A 185 13.55 5.86 5.18
CA ILE A 185 13.05 7.20 4.80
C ILE A 185 13.83 7.80 3.63
N ASP A 186 15.13 7.52 3.55
CA ASP A 186 15.99 8.08 2.51
C ASP A 186 15.73 7.39 1.16
N ILE A 187 15.34 6.11 1.16
CA ILE A 187 14.92 5.40 -0.06
C ILE A 187 13.71 6.11 -0.66
N VAL A 188 12.71 6.41 0.15
CA VAL A 188 11.47 7.06 -0.31
C VAL A 188 11.73 8.51 -0.73
N LYS A 189 12.52 9.27 0.03
CA LYS A 189 12.86 10.66 -0.30
C LYS A 189 13.63 10.81 -1.60
N LYS A 190 14.46 9.83 -1.99
CA LYS A 190 15.12 9.82 -3.31
C LYS A 190 14.13 9.82 -4.47
N ILE A 191 12.94 9.26 -4.29
CA ILE A 191 11.90 9.20 -5.31
C ILE A 191 11.05 10.47 -5.26
N SER A 192 10.56 10.84 -4.07
CA SER A 192 9.81 12.06 -3.84
C SER A 192 9.86 12.46 -2.36
N GLU A 193 10.13 13.73 -2.08
CA GLU A 193 10.04 14.29 -0.73
C GLU A 193 8.59 14.62 -0.35
N HIS A 194 7.78 15.00 -1.34
CA HIS A 194 6.39 15.40 -1.16
C HIS A 194 5.50 14.73 -2.20
N ILE A 195 4.37 14.21 -1.74
CA ILE A 195 3.35 13.57 -2.57
C ILE A 195 2.19 14.55 -2.71
N GLN A 196 1.85 14.88 -3.95
CA GLN A 196 0.70 15.72 -4.26
C GLN A 196 -0.60 14.93 -4.10
N LEU A 197 -1.47 15.36 -3.21
CA LEU A 197 -2.80 14.79 -3.03
C LEU A 197 -3.81 15.43 -4.00
N ALA A 198 -4.94 14.77 -4.20
CA ALA A 198 -5.98 15.22 -5.12
C ALA A 198 -6.63 16.55 -4.70
N ASP A 199 -6.65 16.84 -3.40
CA ASP A 199 -7.11 18.10 -2.82
C ASP A 199 -6.14 19.28 -2.99
N GLY A 200 -4.99 19.04 -3.62
CA GLY A 200 -3.92 20.03 -3.83
C GLY A 200 -2.97 20.20 -2.65
N THR A 201 -3.18 19.49 -1.56
CA THR A 201 -2.23 19.47 -0.44
C THR A 201 -1.03 18.57 -0.74
N ALA A 202 0.08 18.76 -0.03
CA ALA A 202 1.25 17.92 -0.14
C ALA A 202 1.47 17.13 1.16
N MET A 203 1.68 15.82 1.02
CA MET A 203 2.03 14.94 2.14
C MET A 203 3.53 14.65 2.10
N GLY A 204 4.20 14.76 3.26
CA GLY A 204 5.62 14.39 3.37
C GLY A 204 5.84 12.88 3.35
N ALA A 205 7.01 12.44 2.88
CA ALA A 205 7.39 11.03 2.79
C ALA A 205 7.20 10.26 4.12
N SER A 206 7.52 10.89 5.26
CA SER A 206 7.34 10.27 6.57
C SER A 206 5.87 10.02 6.93
N GLN A 207 4.99 10.96 6.60
CA GLN A 207 3.55 10.80 6.82
C GLN A 207 2.97 9.70 5.94
N TYR A 208 3.41 9.65 4.68
CA TYR A 208 3.04 8.61 3.73
C TYR A 208 3.42 7.21 4.23
N LEU A 209 4.66 7.01 4.64
CA LEU A 209 5.13 5.75 5.21
C LEU A 209 4.33 5.36 6.45
N THR A 210 4.04 6.32 7.34
CA THR A 210 3.23 6.08 8.54
C THR A 210 1.81 5.67 8.19
N HIS A 211 1.21 6.31 7.16
CA HIS A 211 -0.13 5.97 6.69
C HIS A 211 -0.21 4.49 6.27
N PHE A 212 0.79 3.98 5.57
CA PHE A 212 0.83 2.59 5.11
C PHE A 212 1.45 1.60 6.12
N GLY A 213 1.61 1.99 7.38
CA GLY A 213 1.99 1.05 8.44
C GLY A 213 3.49 0.96 8.75
N ILE A 214 4.32 1.84 8.18
CA ILE A 214 5.73 1.97 8.56
C ILE A 214 5.87 3.11 9.59
N PRO A 215 5.91 2.81 10.89
CA PRO A 215 5.92 3.83 11.94
C PRO A 215 7.25 4.61 11.97
N PRO A 216 7.27 5.86 12.52
CA PRO A 216 8.44 6.74 12.49
C PRO A 216 9.74 6.11 12.98
N TYR A 217 9.69 5.28 14.02
CA TYR A 217 10.90 4.63 14.55
C TYR A 217 11.52 3.65 13.55
N LYS A 218 10.71 2.97 12.70
CA LYS A 218 11.18 2.07 11.64
C LYS A 218 11.70 2.83 10.41
N GLN A 219 11.20 4.04 10.15
CA GLN A 219 11.63 4.84 9.00
C GLN A 219 13.10 5.25 9.08
N HIS A 220 13.65 5.33 10.28
CA HIS A 220 15.06 5.68 10.52
C HIS A 220 15.97 4.45 10.65
N THR A 221 15.44 3.23 10.58
CA THR A 221 16.25 2.01 10.55
C THR A 221 16.81 1.77 9.14
N HIS A 222 17.85 0.94 9.05
CA HIS A 222 18.44 0.55 7.79
C HIS A 222 17.59 -0.52 7.08
N TYR A 223 17.58 -0.48 5.75
CA TYR A 223 16.84 -1.42 4.91
C TYR A 223 17.16 -2.89 5.22
N GLY A 224 18.43 -3.19 5.53
CA GLY A 224 18.87 -4.53 5.91
C GLY A 224 18.13 -5.12 7.11
N ASN A 225 17.69 -4.26 8.05
CA ASN A 225 17.01 -4.66 9.29
C ASN A 225 15.51 -4.88 9.14
N LEU A 226 14.95 -4.62 7.96
CA LEU A 226 13.54 -4.88 7.68
C LEU A 226 13.28 -6.37 7.47
N SER A 227 12.11 -6.84 7.91
CA SER A 227 11.60 -8.17 7.56
C SER A 227 11.31 -8.27 6.06
N GLY A 228 11.14 -9.49 5.54
CA GLY A 228 10.79 -9.71 4.14
C GLY A 228 9.49 -9.00 3.72
N GLY A 229 8.45 -9.08 4.54
CA GLY A 229 7.17 -8.40 4.30
C GLY A 229 7.32 -6.87 4.31
N GLU A 230 8.10 -6.30 5.25
CA GLU A 230 8.36 -4.86 5.29
C GLU A 230 9.15 -4.36 4.08
N LYS A 231 10.10 -5.15 3.57
CA LYS A 231 10.83 -4.84 2.33
C LYS A 231 9.89 -4.81 1.12
N ARG A 232 8.99 -5.78 1.03
CA ARG A 232 7.97 -5.82 -0.04
C ARG A 232 7.00 -4.64 0.05
N LEU A 233 6.50 -4.35 1.25
CA LEU A 233 5.67 -3.17 1.48
C LEU A 233 6.39 -1.89 1.08
N LEU A 234 7.64 -1.69 1.51
CA LEU A 234 8.42 -0.51 1.16
C LEU A 234 8.59 -0.39 -0.36
N ASN A 235 8.88 -1.48 -1.06
CA ASN A 235 8.99 -1.48 -2.52
C ASN A 235 7.67 -1.08 -3.18
N LEU A 236 6.54 -1.63 -2.74
CA LEU A 236 5.22 -1.23 -3.23
C LEU A 236 4.99 0.27 -3.01
N LEU A 237 5.30 0.79 -1.83
CA LEU A 237 5.16 2.20 -1.51
C LEU A 237 6.07 3.09 -2.38
N CYS A 238 7.28 2.65 -2.69
CA CYS A 238 8.19 3.34 -3.61
C CYS A 238 7.62 3.44 -5.03
N ILE A 239 6.94 2.40 -5.50
CA ILE A 239 6.28 2.41 -6.80
C ILE A 239 5.09 3.38 -6.78
N LEU A 240 4.23 3.30 -5.77
CA LEU A 240 3.05 4.16 -5.66
C LEU A 240 3.42 5.64 -5.53
N ILE A 241 4.46 5.98 -4.76
CA ILE A 241 4.91 7.37 -4.58
C ILE A 241 5.50 7.96 -5.86
N SER A 242 6.04 7.14 -6.77
CA SER A 242 6.49 7.59 -8.07
C SER A 242 5.34 8.09 -8.95
N ASN A 243 4.11 7.92 -8.49
CA ASN A 243 2.86 8.32 -9.13
C ASN A 243 2.78 7.86 -10.59
N PRO A 244 2.81 6.54 -10.86
CA PRO A 244 2.63 6.02 -12.22
C PRO A 244 1.19 6.30 -12.68
N ASN A 245 0.96 6.35 -13.99
CA ASN A 245 -0.38 6.41 -14.57
C ASN A 245 -0.83 5.08 -15.21
N PHE A 246 0.05 4.09 -15.24
CA PHE A 246 -0.24 2.70 -15.53
C PHE A 246 0.45 1.82 -14.46
N LEU A 247 -0.33 1.16 -13.65
CA LEU A 247 0.16 0.36 -12.53
C LEU A 247 0.01 -1.12 -12.84
N ILE A 248 1.11 -1.86 -12.71
CA ILE A 248 1.14 -3.31 -12.87
C ILE A 248 1.52 -3.91 -11.50
N LEU A 249 0.68 -4.80 -10.98
CA LEU A 249 0.89 -5.44 -9.68
C LEU A 249 0.85 -6.96 -9.83
N ASP A 250 1.96 -7.61 -9.49
CA ASP A 250 2.07 -9.09 -9.49
C ASP A 250 1.99 -9.61 -8.05
N GLU A 251 0.84 -10.17 -7.67
CA GLU A 251 0.50 -10.69 -6.34
C GLU A 251 0.79 -9.69 -5.20
N PRO A 252 0.21 -8.47 -5.24
CA PRO A 252 0.57 -7.40 -4.31
C PRO A 252 0.09 -7.64 -2.87
N THR A 253 -0.86 -8.54 -2.66
CA THR A 253 -1.43 -8.85 -1.35
C THR A 253 -0.63 -9.89 -0.57
N ASN A 254 0.28 -10.60 -1.24
CA ASN A 254 1.12 -11.59 -0.58
C ASN A 254 2.02 -10.92 0.46
N ASP A 255 2.05 -11.48 1.66
CA ASP A 255 2.86 -11.02 2.80
C ASP A 255 2.50 -9.63 3.36
N LEU A 256 1.38 -9.03 2.93
CA LEU A 256 0.82 -7.86 3.58
C LEU A 256 -0.09 -8.27 4.75
N ASP A 257 -0.01 -7.54 5.85
CA ASP A 257 -1.02 -7.67 6.89
C ASP A 257 -2.37 -7.13 6.41
N ILE A 258 -3.45 -7.63 7.00
CA ILE A 258 -4.83 -7.32 6.57
C ILE A 258 -5.10 -5.81 6.56
N TYR A 259 -4.55 -5.07 7.52
CA TYR A 259 -4.77 -3.63 7.61
C TYR A 259 -4.07 -2.85 6.47
N THR A 260 -2.87 -3.26 6.13
CA THR A 260 -2.12 -2.72 4.98
C THR A 260 -2.80 -3.08 3.66
N GLN A 261 -3.32 -4.32 3.55
CA GLN A 261 -4.10 -4.76 2.40
C GLN A 261 -5.35 -3.90 2.19
N MET A 262 -6.14 -3.65 3.24
CA MET A 262 -7.33 -2.78 3.15
C MET A 262 -6.99 -1.36 2.68
N LYS A 263 -5.88 -0.80 3.13
CA LYS A 263 -5.43 0.52 2.66
C LYS A 263 -5.01 0.51 1.20
N LEU A 264 -4.34 -0.55 0.77
CA LEU A 264 -4.00 -0.75 -0.63
C LEU A 264 -5.27 -0.87 -1.49
N GLU A 265 -6.25 -1.64 -1.05
CA GLU A 265 -7.54 -1.77 -1.73
C GLU A 265 -8.22 -0.40 -1.89
N THR A 266 -8.37 0.34 -0.80
CA THR A 266 -8.97 1.69 -0.83
C THR A 266 -8.21 2.64 -1.76
N PHE A 267 -6.88 2.60 -1.75
CA PHE A 267 -6.06 3.37 -2.68
C PHE A 267 -6.31 2.98 -4.14
N LEU A 268 -6.35 1.68 -4.45
CA LEU A 268 -6.55 1.17 -5.81
C LEU A 268 -7.98 1.38 -6.33
N GLU A 269 -8.99 1.37 -5.46
CA GLU A 269 -10.37 1.76 -5.83
C GLU A 269 -10.43 3.19 -6.34
N GLN A 270 -9.73 4.11 -5.66
CA GLN A 270 -9.70 5.54 -6.01
C GLN A 270 -8.68 5.87 -7.10
N TYR A 271 -7.83 4.91 -7.49
CA TYR A 271 -6.79 5.12 -8.48
C TYR A 271 -7.38 5.42 -9.86
N GLN A 272 -7.02 6.57 -10.42
CA GLN A 272 -7.56 7.08 -11.69
C GLN A 272 -6.74 6.67 -12.93
N GLY A 273 -5.62 5.99 -12.72
CA GLY A 273 -4.79 5.43 -13.80
C GLY A 273 -5.32 4.11 -14.33
N CYS A 274 -4.61 3.54 -15.29
CA CYS A 274 -4.84 2.16 -15.71
C CYS A 274 -4.19 1.18 -14.75
N LEU A 275 -4.85 0.06 -14.49
CA LEU A 275 -4.38 -0.97 -13.59
C LEU A 275 -4.38 -2.33 -14.28
N MET A 276 -3.31 -3.07 -14.08
CA MET A 276 -3.20 -4.49 -14.37
C MET A 276 -2.77 -5.21 -13.11
N VAL A 277 -3.55 -6.17 -12.63
CA VAL A 277 -3.24 -6.87 -11.39
C VAL A 277 -3.37 -8.37 -11.54
N VAL A 278 -2.31 -9.09 -11.15
CA VAL A 278 -2.34 -10.54 -10.95
C VAL A 278 -2.65 -10.79 -9.49
N SER A 279 -3.70 -11.53 -9.19
CA SER A 279 -3.98 -11.97 -7.83
C SER A 279 -4.77 -13.27 -7.81
N HIS A 280 -4.57 -14.04 -6.75
CA HIS A 280 -5.39 -15.20 -6.42
C HIS A 280 -6.48 -14.87 -5.40
N ASP A 281 -6.50 -13.67 -4.87
CA ASP A 281 -7.52 -13.16 -3.95
C ASP A 281 -8.73 -12.65 -4.72
N ARG A 282 -9.82 -13.40 -4.66
CA ARG A 282 -11.07 -13.10 -5.35
C ARG A 282 -11.71 -11.80 -4.83
N HIS A 283 -11.72 -11.61 -3.51
CA HIS A 283 -12.31 -10.41 -2.91
C HIS A 283 -11.56 -9.15 -3.32
N PHE A 284 -10.23 -9.24 -3.36
CA PHE A 284 -9.39 -8.17 -3.85
C PHE A 284 -9.71 -7.81 -5.30
N LEU A 285 -9.82 -8.82 -6.18
CA LEU A 285 -10.16 -8.59 -7.59
C LEU A 285 -11.57 -8.01 -7.75
N ASP A 286 -12.58 -8.57 -7.04
CA ASP A 286 -13.97 -8.11 -7.14
C ASP A 286 -14.16 -6.63 -6.80
N ARG A 287 -13.33 -6.10 -5.89
CA ARG A 287 -13.41 -4.69 -5.49
C ARG A 287 -12.73 -3.73 -6.48
N ILE A 288 -11.70 -4.21 -7.18
CA ILE A 288 -10.76 -3.29 -7.86
C ILE A 288 -10.90 -3.36 -9.38
N VAL A 289 -11.19 -4.55 -9.95
CA VAL A 289 -11.15 -4.72 -11.41
C VAL A 289 -12.53 -4.66 -12.04
N SER A 290 -12.57 -4.22 -13.28
CA SER A 290 -13.77 -4.15 -14.12
C SER A 290 -13.75 -5.14 -15.29
N GLN A 291 -12.63 -5.83 -15.49
CA GLN A 291 -12.44 -6.82 -16.55
C GLN A 291 -11.40 -7.85 -16.12
N LEU A 292 -11.51 -9.09 -16.64
CA LEU A 292 -10.59 -10.17 -16.37
C LEU A 292 -9.95 -10.71 -17.64
N PHE A 293 -8.62 -10.97 -17.57
CA PHE A 293 -7.90 -11.82 -18.51
C PHE A 293 -7.69 -13.19 -17.89
N VAL A 294 -8.33 -14.19 -18.45
CA VAL A 294 -8.27 -15.57 -17.99
C VAL A 294 -7.32 -16.38 -18.85
N PHE A 295 -6.17 -16.70 -18.28
CA PHE A 295 -5.16 -17.54 -18.92
C PHE A 295 -5.61 -19.01 -18.92
N ARG A 296 -5.72 -19.58 -20.11
CA ARG A 296 -6.12 -20.95 -20.36
C ARG A 296 -4.93 -21.78 -20.88
N PRO A 297 -5.07 -23.12 -20.88
CA PRO A 297 -4.11 -23.99 -21.56
C PRO A 297 -3.88 -23.56 -23.01
N GLU A 298 -2.72 -23.96 -23.58
CA GLU A 298 -2.32 -23.65 -24.97
C GLU A 298 -2.12 -22.15 -25.25
N GLY A 299 -1.82 -21.38 -24.22
CA GLY A 299 -1.51 -19.95 -24.35
C GLY A 299 -2.70 -19.05 -24.70
N LYS A 300 -3.92 -19.57 -24.65
CA LYS A 300 -5.13 -18.78 -24.94
C LYS A 300 -5.49 -17.86 -23.77
N ILE A 301 -5.66 -16.58 -24.04
CA ILE A 301 -6.13 -15.59 -23.08
C ILE A 301 -7.54 -15.18 -23.47
N LYS A 302 -8.52 -15.39 -22.57
CA LYS A 302 -9.91 -14.94 -22.77
C LYS A 302 -10.17 -13.69 -21.96
N GLU A 303 -10.84 -12.72 -22.59
CA GLU A 303 -11.32 -11.51 -21.95
C GLU A 303 -12.73 -11.73 -21.43
N PHE A 304 -12.99 -11.32 -20.20
CA PHE A 304 -14.30 -11.32 -19.58
C PHE A 304 -14.60 -9.94 -19.01
N PRO A 305 -15.67 -9.29 -19.48
CA PRO A 305 -16.16 -8.07 -18.84
C PRO A 305 -16.73 -8.40 -17.47
N GLY A 306 -16.55 -7.52 -16.50
CA GLY A 306 -17.00 -7.75 -15.13
C GLY A 306 -15.88 -8.14 -14.18
N ASN A 307 -16.24 -8.41 -12.92
CA ASN A 307 -15.32 -8.82 -11.87
C ASN A 307 -15.23 -10.37 -11.78
N TYR A 308 -14.63 -10.89 -10.71
CA TYR A 308 -14.44 -12.34 -10.56
C TYR A 308 -15.75 -13.08 -10.23
N THR A 309 -16.71 -12.42 -9.58
CA THR A 309 -17.98 -13.02 -9.15
C THR A 309 -18.99 -13.07 -10.29
N ASP A 310 -18.94 -12.15 -11.27
CA ASP A 310 -19.73 -12.15 -12.50
C ASP A 310 -19.37 -13.35 -13.40
#